data_6c45d8e48b1a95e99e0fb907df8a1e25
#
_entry.id   6c45d8e48b1a95e99e0fb907df8a1e25
#
_cell.length_a   1.000
_cell.length_b   1.000
_cell.length_c   1.000
_cell.angle_alpha   90.00
_cell.angle_beta   90.00
_cell.angle_gamma   90.00
#
_symmetry.space_group_name_H-M   'P 1'
#
loop_
_entity.id
_entity.type
_entity.pdbx_description
1 polymer ?
#
loop_
_entity_poly.entity_id
_entity_poly.type
_entity_poly.pdbx_seq_one_letter_code
_entity_poly.pdbx_strand_id
1 'polypeptide(L)'
;PEAGFFGVAPGTTDHTNPNAMLSVDANSIFTNTALTDDGDVWWEGMTDEPPAHLTDWLGEDWTPDKGTTAAHPNARFTAPAGQDPAIAPEWEDPAGVPISAILMGGRRASVVPLVFESFDWSHGVFLGSIMASETTAAAAGAVGKLRRDPFAMLPFCGYNMGDYFAHWLRIGAEAPDHSALPKIFYVNWFRKGTDGRWLWPGYGENSRVLEWVFERVTGRGEAVETPIGLVPAAGAIDIEGVDVAKEDMEELLTVDRDEWRAEVPLIREHFARFGDHLPKALAAALDDLERRLA
;
A
#
# COMPACT_ATOMS: atom_id res chain seq x y z
N PRO A 1 11.48 5.94 15.24
CA PRO A 1 10.25 5.20 15.14
C PRO A 1 9.19 5.83 16.04
N GLU A 2 7.97 5.92 15.55
CA GLU A 2 6.87 6.39 16.36
C GLU A 2 6.47 5.27 17.33
N ALA A 3 6.37 5.59 18.61
CA ALA A 3 5.90 4.64 19.60
C ALA A 3 4.37 4.42 19.53
N GLY A 4 3.74 4.77 18.40
CA GLY A 4 2.32 4.74 18.17
C GLY A 4 1.91 3.81 17.03
N PHE A 5 0.77 3.17 17.21
CA PHE A 5 0.02 2.46 16.19
C PHE A 5 -1.07 3.40 15.66
N PHE A 6 -1.19 3.53 14.34
CA PHE A 6 -2.09 4.49 13.71
C PHE A 6 -2.88 3.83 12.57
N GLY A 7 -4.17 4.11 12.49
CA GLY A 7 -5.03 3.51 11.47
C GLY A 7 -6.27 4.31 11.11
N VAL A 8 -6.98 3.83 10.10
CA VAL A 8 -8.32 4.29 9.69
C VAL A 8 -9.34 3.50 10.48
N ALA A 9 -10.29 4.18 11.15
CA ALA A 9 -11.28 3.52 11.98
C ALA A 9 -12.35 2.77 11.14
N PRO A 10 -13.04 3.39 10.15
CA PRO A 10 -14.05 2.69 9.36
C PRO A 10 -13.49 1.46 8.63
N GLY A 11 -14.16 0.32 8.81
CA GLY A 11 -13.72 -0.97 8.27
C GLY A 11 -12.70 -1.73 9.12
N THR A 12 -12.18 -1.15 10.20
CA THR A 12 -11.40 -1.85 11.22
C THR A 12 -12.37 -2.44 12.23
N THR A 13 -12.38 -3.75 12.35
CA THR A 13 -13.30 -4.52 13.19
C THR A 13 -12.60 -5.72 13.80
N ASP A 14 -13.24 -6.39 14.75
CA ASP A 14 -12.74 -7.66 15.32
C ASP A 14 -12.56 -8.76 14.27
N HIS A 15 -13.33 -8.71 13.18
CA HIS A 15 -13.22 -9.67 12.08
C HIS A 15 -12.08 -9.32 11.11
N THR A 16 -11.90 -8.03 10.81
CA THR A 16 -10.92 -7.61 9.82
C THR A 16 -9.54 -7.37 10.43
N ASN A 17 -9.47 -6.88 11.68
CA ASN A 17 -8.24 -6.49 12.37
C ASN A 17 -8.33 -6.72 13.90
N PRO A 18 -8.41 -7.96 14.37
CA PRO A 18 -8.57 -8.24 15.80
C PRO A 18 -7.44 -7.63 16.66
N ASN A 19 -6.19 -7.69 16.20
CA ASN A 19 -5.06 -7.08 16.92
C ASN A 19 -5.17 -5.56 17.00
N ALA A 20 -5.66 -4.90 15.94
CA ALA A 20 -5.91 -3.46 15.98
C ALA A 20 -6.99 -3.12 17.01
N MET A 21 -8.10 -3.88 17.05
CA MET A 21 -9.17 -3.66 18.03
C MET A 21 -8.64 -3.82 19.46
N LEU A 22 -7.85 -4.86 19.74
CA LEU A 22 -7.20 -5.04 21.05
C LEU A 22 -6.21 -3.89 21.36
N SER A 23 -5.50 -3.38 20.35
CA SER A 23 -4.54 -2.29 20.54
C SER A 23 -5.19 -0.95 20.89
N VAL A 24 -6.44 -0.71 20.42
CA VAL A 24 -7.15 0.56 20.65
C VAL A 24 -8.10 0.54 21.84
N ASP A 25 -8.19 -0.55 22.57
CA ASP A 25 -9.08 -0.74 23.72
C ASP A 25 -8.81 0.26 24.87
N ALA A 26 -7.58 0.73 25.02
CA ALA A 26 -7.19 1.70 26.06
C ALA A 26 -6.16 2.71 25.56
N ASN A 27 -6.07 3.85 26.25
CA ASN A 27 -5.05 4.89 26.02
C ASN A 27 -4.97 5.37 24.56
N SER A 28 -6.08 5.34 23.86
CA SER A 28 -6.16 5.65 22.43
C SER A 28 -6.74 7.02 22.19
N ILE A 29 -6.34 7.64 21.09
CA ILE A 29 -6.91 8.90 20.59
C ILE A 29 -7.67 8.59 19.33
N PHE A 30 -8.91 9.06 19.27
CA PHE A 30 -9.79 8.93 18.11
C PHE A 30 -10.09 10.31 17.53
N THR A 31 -10.22 10.39 16.23
CA THR A 31 -10.63 11.62 15.53
C THR A 31 -11.75 11.33 14.55
N ASN A 32 -12.79 12.19 14.59
CA ASN A 32 -13.93 12.12 13.68
C ASN A 32 -14.71 10.79 13.73
N THR A 33 -14.65 10.07 14.85
CA THR A 33 -15.55 8.95 15.18
C THR A 33 -16.85 9.46 15.75
N ALA A 34 -17.88 8.62 15.80
CA ALA A 34 -19.08 8.92 16.56
C ALA A 34 -18.87 8.64 18.06
N LEU A 35 -19.75 9.17 18.89
CA LEU A 35 -19.78 8.97 20.34
C LEU A 35 -21.08 8.27 20.72
N THR A 36 -20.99 7.21 21.50
CA THR A 36 -22.14 6.50 22.08
C THR A 36 -22.73 7.24 23.28
N ASP A 37 -23.94 6.91 23.68
CA ASP A 37 -24.62 7.56 24.84
C ASP A 37 -23.91 7.27 26.17
N ASP A 38 -23.16 6.19 26.27
CA ASP A 38 -22.34 5.82 27.44
C ASP A 38 -20.93 6.36 27.39
N GLY A 39 -20.57 7.12 26.35
CA GLY A 39 -19.34 7.89 26.27
C GLY A 39 -18.18 7.13 25.59
N ASP A 40 -18.46 6.06 24.87
CA ASP A 40 -17.48 5.34 24.08
C ASP A 40 -17.51 5.81 22.61
N VAL A 41 -16.52 5.38 21.82
CA VAL A 41 -16.43 5.67 20.39
C VAL A 41 -17.13 4.60 19.55
N TRP A 42 -17.60 5.00 18.38
CA TRP A 42 -18.17 4.08 17.42
C TRP A 42 -17.88 4.53 15.97
N TRP A 43 -17.78 3.58 15.06
CA TRP A 43 -17.68 3.79 13.61
C TRP A 43 -18.35 2.64 12.84
N GLU A 44 -18.66 2.88 11.58
CA GLU A 44 -19.34 1.92 10.72
C GLU A 44 -18.59 0.59 10.63
N GLY A 45 -19.31 -0.49 10.91
CA GLY A 45 -18.78 -1.85 10.90
C GLY A 45 -18.11 -2.30 12.21
N MET A 46 -17.99 -1.44 13.22
CA MET A 46 -17.45 -1.81 14.53
C MET A 46 -18.32 -2.87 15.23
N THR A 47 -19.62 -2.80 15.04
CA THR A 47 -20.61 -3.78 15.52
C THR A 47 -21.49 -4.23 14.37
N ASP A 48 -22.07 -5.45 14.47
CA ASP A 48 -22.98 -6.00 13.44
C ASP A 48 -24.20 -5.10 13.21
N GLU A 49 -24.78 -4.59 14.29
CA GLU A 49 -25.87 -3.63 14.26
C GLU A 49 -25.40 -2.31 14.85
N PRO A 50 -25.73 -1.18 14.22
CA PRO A 50 -25.38 0.12 14.77
C PRO A 50 -26.18 0.41 16.06
N PRO A 51 -25.63 1.17 17.02
CA PRO A 51 -26.37 1.68 18.16
C PRO A 51 -27.63 2.45 17.72
N ALA A 52 -28.69 2.36 18.52
CA ALA A 52 -29.96 3.02 18.21
C ALA A 52 -29.84 4.55 18.18
N HIS A 53 -28.89 5.11 18.93
CA HIS A 53 -28.58 6.53 18.99
C HIS A 53 -27.08 6.76 19.18
N LEU A 54 -26.54 7.79 18.54
CA LEU A 54 -25.15 8.25 18.65
C LEU A 54 -25.11 9.78 18.51
N THR A 55 -24.04 10.38 18.99
CA THR A 55 -23.62 11.70 18.53
C THR A 55 -22.63 11.50 17.38
N ASP A 56 -22.94 12.03 16.18
CA ASP A 56 -22.09 11.85 15.01
C ASP A 56 -20.80 12.69 15.10
N TRP A 57 -19.91 12.48 14.13
CA TRP A 57 -18.59 13.16 14.08
C TRP A 57 -18.70 14.70 13.91
N LEU A 58 -19.86 15.24 13.57
CA LEU A 58 -20.16 16.67 13.53
C LEU A 58 -20.74 17.18 14.83
N GLY A 59 -21.03 16.30 15.80
CA GLY A 59 -21.64 16.64 17.08
C GLY A 59 -23.16 16.74 17.03
N GLU A 60 -23.81 16.15 16.02
CA GLU A 60 -25.26 16.13 15.87
C GLU A 60 -25.84 14.76 16.30
N ASP A 61 -27.13 14.78 16.74
CA ASP A 61 -27.86 13.55 17.00
C ASP A 61 -27.93 12.68 15.76
N TRP A 62 -27.60 11.41 15.91
CA TRP A 62 -27.61 10.43 14.83
C TRP A 62 -28.36 9.17 15.21
N THR A 63 -29.15 8.66 14.26
CA THR A 63 -29.82 7.37 14.33
C THR A 63 -29.63 6.64 12.99
N PRO A 64 -29.78 5.31 12.93
CA PRO A 64 -29.63 4.55 11.67
C PRO A 64 -30.49 5.05 10.51
N ASP A 65 -31.63 5.68 10.80
CA ASP A 65 -32.56 6.23 9.80
C ASP A 65 -32.08 7.54 9.18
N LYS A 66 -31.04 8.19 9.72
CA LYS A 66 -30.54 9.50 9.23
C LYS A 66 -30.01 9.45 7.80
N GLY A 67 -29.62 8.26 7.31
CA GLY A 67 -29.13 8.05 5.93
C GLY A 67 -27.74 8.64 5.64
N THR A 68 -27.04 9.11 6.68
CA THR A 68 -25.64 9.54 6.65
C THR A 68 -24.80 8.61 7.52
N THR A 69 -23.47 8.65 7.36
CA THR A 69 -22.57 7.93 8.27
C THR A 69 -22.46 8.67 9.59
N ALA A 70 -22.35 7.92 10.71
CA ALA A 70 -22.12 8.47 12.04
C ALA A 70 -20.66 8.91 12.23
N ALA A 71 -19.71 8.14 11.72
CA ALA A 71 -18.30 8.51 11.68
C ALA A 71 -17.92 9.10 10.31
N HIS A 72 -16.90 9.94 10.27
CA HIS A 72 -16.34 10.40 9.01
C HIS A 72 -15.66 9.23 8.27
N PRO A 73 -15.79 9.08 6.94
CA PRO A 73 -15.16 7.98 6.18
C PRO A 73 -13.63 7.91 6.33
N ASN A 74 -12.98 8.96 6.79
CA ASN A 74 -11.56 9.03 7.10
C ASN A 74 -11.31 9.27 8.60
N ALA A 75 -12.19 8.80 9.47
CA ALA A 75 -11.96 8.78 10.92
C ALA A 75 -10.69 7.97 11.24
N ARG A 76 -9.95 8.40 12.26
CA ARG A 76 -8.64 7.84 12.58
C ARG A 76 -8.54 7.50 14.05
N PHE A 77 -7.66 6.54 14.32
CA PHE A 77 -7.22 6.24 15.68
C PHE A 77 -5.69 6.20 15.76
N THR A 78 -5.17 6.42 16.96
CA THR A 78 -3.79 6.12 17.31
C THR A 78 -3.74 5.56 18.72
N ALA A 79 -2.90 4.56 18.93
CA ALA A 79 -2.70 3.90 20.22
C ALA A 79 -1.20 3.66 20.45
N PRO A 80 -0.75 3.45 21.69
CA PRO A 80 0.61 3.03 21.97
C PRO A 80 0.93 1.70 21.27
N ALA A 81 2.05 1.64 20.53
CA ALA A 81 2.44 0.42 19.81
C ALA A 81 2.61 -0.80 20.73
N GLY A 82 3.07 -0.58 21.97
CA GLY A 82 3.22 -1.64 22.96
C GLY A 82 1.91 -2.32 23.41
N GLN A 83 0.74 -1.81 22.99
CA GLN A 83 -0.55 -2.46 23.23
C GLN A 83 -0.90 -3.51 22.15
N ASP A 84 -0.17 -3.54 21.03
CA ASP A 84 -0.39 -4.58 20.01
C ASP A 84 0.09 -5.93 20.53
N PRO A 85 -0.80 -6.95 20.62
CA PRO A 85 -0.43 -8.28 21.14
C PRO A 85 0.55 -9.04 20.25
N ALA A 86 0.71 -8.62 18.99
CA ALA A 86 1.65 -9.21 18.02
C ALA A 86 2.98 -8.46 17.90
N ILE A 87 3.21 -7.44 18.74
CA ILE A 87 4.44 -6.64 18.68
C ILE A 87 5.68 -7.51 18.94
N ALA A 88 6.72 -7.33 18.13
CA ALA A 88 7.97 -8.05 18.33
C ALA A 88 8.67 -7.57 19.63
N PRO A 89 9.32 -8.49 20.39
CA PRO A 89 10.06 -8.10 21.61
C PRO A 89 11.13 -7.03 21.35
N GLU A 90 11.67 -6.99 20.14
CA GLU A 90 12.76 -6.11 19.72
C GLU A 90 12.28 -4.75 19.17
N TRP A 91 10.98 -4.45 19.22
CA TRP A 91 10.43 -3.25 18.58
C TRP A 91 11.04 -1.92 19.04
N GLU A 92 11.55 -1.85 20.28
CA GLU A 92 12.28 -0.69 20.84
C GLU A 92 13.79 -0.95 21.04
N ASP A 93 14.36 -2.01 20.46
CA ASP A 93 15.78 -2.28 20.60
C ASP A 93 16.59 -1.09 20.06
N PRO A 94 17.47 -0.46 20.87
CA PRO A 94 18.32 0.64 20.41
C PRO A 94 19.25 0.29 19.23
N ALA A 95 19.57 -0.98 19.05
CA ALA A 95 20.32 -1.46 17.88
C ALA A 95 19.49 -1.45 16.59
N GLY A 96 18.16 -1.31 16.73
CA GLY A 96 17.22 -1.42 15.62
C GLY A 96 17.06 -2.86 15.11
N VAL A 97 16.19 -3.03 14.13
CA VAL A 97 15.97 -4.30 13.43
C VAL A 97 16.32 -4.15 11.95
N PRO A 98 16.95 -5.17 11.32
CA PRO A 98 17.23 -5.13 9.89
C PRO A 98 15.94 -5.03 9.07
N ILE A 99 15.96 -4.22 8.02
CA ILE A 99 14.89 -4.16 7.03
C ILE A 99 15.31 -5.04 5.84
N SER A 100 14.55 -6.10 5.56
CA SER A 100 14.86 -7.03 4.47
C SER A 100 14.05 -6.77 3.21
N ALA A 101 12.87 -6.18 3.34
CA ALA A 101 11.98 -5.85 2.22
C ALA A 101 11.30 -4.50 2.42
N ILE A 102 11.09 -3.80 1.32
CA ILE A 102 10.25 -2.59 1.25
C ILE A 102 9.15 -2.86 0.23
N LEU A 103 7.90 -2.74 0.65
CA LEU A 103 6.75 -2.90 -0.22
C LEU A 103 6.19 -1.53 -0.57
N MET A 104 6.13 -1.24 -1.86
CA MET A 104 5.49 -0.05 -2.41
C MET A 104 4.23 -0.47 -3.16
N GLY A 105 3.23 0.38 -3.28
CA GLY A 105 2.03 0.01 -4.01
C GLY A 105 0.95 1.07 -3.99
N GLY A 106 -0.04 0.86 -4.84
CA GLY A 106 -1.19 1.72 -4.97
C GLY A 106 -2.37 0.96 -5.58
N ARG A 107 -3.56 1.54 -5.51
CA ARG A 107 -4.75 0.96 -6.10
C ARG A 107 -4.72 1.14 -7.61
N ARG A 108 -4.57 0.05 -8.35
CA ARG A 108 -4.57 0.02 -9.81
C ARG A 108 -5.53 -1.06 -10.28
N ALA A 109 -6.60 -0.69 -10.97
CA ALA A 109 -7.55 -1.65 -11.53
C ALA A 109 -6.96 -2.46 -12.70
N SER A 110 -5.93 -1.93 -13.38
CA SER A 110 -5.26 -2.56 -14.53
C SER A 110 -3.77 -2.28 -14.53
N VAL A 111 -3.05 -2.79 -15.53
CA VAL A 111 -1.62 -2.58 -15.84
C VAL A 111 -0.69 -3.26 -14.84
N VAL A 112 -0.83 -2.96 -13.55
CA VAL A 112 0.12 -3.36 -12.51
C VAL A 112 -0.21 -4.76 -11.98
N PRO A 113 0.72 -5.73 -12.03
CA PRO A 113 0.53 -7.06 -11.46
C PRO A 113 0.27 -7.04 -9.95
N LEU A 114 -0.19 -8.18 -9.42
CA LEU A 114 -0.40 -8.39 -7.98
C LEU A 114 0.85 -8.05 -7.16
N VAL A 115 2.00 -8.53 -7.61
CA VAL A 115 3.31 -8.27 -6.98
C VAL A 115 4.43 -8.46 -7.99
N PHE A 116 5.49 -7.67 -7.85
CA PHE A 116 6.78 -7.92 -8.52
C PHE A 116 7.93 -7.29 -7.73
N GLU A 117 9.12 -7.88 -7.87
CA GLU A 117 10.36 -7.41 -7.26
C GLU A 117 11.12 -6.51 -8.24
N SER A 118 11.74 -5.45 -7.76
CA SER A 118 12.66 -4.63 -8.55
C SER A 118 13.94 -5.41 -8.91
N PHE A 119 14.59 -5.04 -10.02
CA PHE A 119 15.88 -5.66 -10.40
C PHE A 119 16.99 -5.37 -9.41
N ASP A 120 17.01 -4.14 -8.89
CA ASP A 120 17.98 -3.62 -7.92
C ASP A 120 17.38 -2.44 -7.14
N TRP A 121 18.17 -1.84 -6.26
CA TRP A 121 17.77 -0.69 -5.47
C TRP A 121 17.37 0.51 -6.32
N SER A 122 18.17 0.86 -7.33
CA SER A 122 17.90 2.02 -8.20
C SER A 122 16.62 1.85 -8.99
N HIS A 123 16.36 0.63 -9.49
CA HIS A 123 15.10 0.28 -10.13
C HIS A 123 13.93 0.33 -9.13
N GLY A 124 14.13 -0.10 -7.88
CA GLY A 124 13.13 0.05 -6.83
C GLY A 124 12.79 1.51 -6.53
N VAL A 125 13.78 2.38 -6.51
CA VAL A 125 13.57 3.83 -6.39
C VAL A 125 12.79 4.38 -7.59
N PHE A 126 13.09 3.92 -8.80
CA PHE A 126 12.30 4.25 -9.99
C PHE A 126 10.85 3.83 -9.82
N LEU A 127 10.58 2.59 -9.38
CA LEU A 127 9.21 2.10 -9.14
C LEU A 127 8.47 2.95 -8.10
N GLY A 128 9.11 3.30 -6.99
CA GLY A 128 8.55 4.20 -5.99
C GLY A 128 8.24 5.59 -6.53
N SER A 129 9.11 6.14 -7.38
CA SER A 129 8.96 7.48 -7.97
C SER A 129 7.78 7.58 -8.95
N ILE A 130 7.40 6.48 -9.60
CA ILE A 130 6.30 6.42 -10.58
C ILE A 130 4.99 5.92 -9.99
N MET A 131 4.93 5.63 -8.71
CA MET A 131 3.72 5.14 -8.06
C MET A 131 2.50 5.97 -8.41
N ALA A 132 1.40 5.27 -8.64
CA ALA A 132 0.10 5.89 -8.87
C ALA A 132 -0.99 5.08 -8.18
N SER A 133 -2.01 5.77 -7.69
CA SER A 133 -3.15 5.17 -7.00
C SER A 133 -4.45 5.81 -7.46
N GLU A 134 -5.48 5.00 -7.65
CA GLU A 134 -6.83 5.50 -7.89
C GLU A 134 -7.39 6.17 -6.64
N THR A 135 -8.06 7.30 -6.83
CA THR A 135 -8.72 8.03 -5.75
C THR A 135 -9.92 7.25 -5.22
N THR A 136 -10.12 7.30 -3.91
CA THR A 136 -11.26 6.69 -3.21
C THR A 136 -12.29 7.74 -2.80
N ALA A 137 -13.46 7.30 -2.33
CA ALA A 137 -14.50 8.17 -1.80
C ALA A 137 -14.04 9.01 -0.58
N ALA A 138 -13.02 8.56 0.15
CA ALA A 138 -12.44 9.31 1.26
C ALA A 138 -11.59 10.53 0.82
N ALA A 139 -11.21 10.60 -0.47
CA ALA A 139 -10.48 11.73 -1.03
C ALA A 139 -11.45 12.69 -1.72
N ALA A 140 -11.29 13.99 -1.49
CA ALA A 140 -12.02 15.00 -2.25
C ALA A 140 -11.63 14.91 -3.73
N GLY A 141 -12.53 14.42 -4.59
CA GLY A 141 -12.30 14.29 -6.02
C GLY A 141 -13.13 13.18 -6.67
N ALA A 142 -12.93 12.96 -7.96
CA ALA A 142 -13.62 11.91 -8.70
C ALA A 142 -13.04 10.54 -8.30
N VAL A 143 -13.90 9.66 -7.79
CA VAL A 143 -13.55 8.25 -7.47
C VAL A 143 -12.99 7.54 -8.71
N GLY A 144 -11.94 6.75 -8.55
CA GLY A 144 -11.32 5.98 -9.62
C GLY A 144 -10.37 6.79 -10.53
N LYS A 145 -10.20 8.08 -10.30
CA LYS A 145 -9.20 8.87 -11.04
C LYS A 145 -7.78 8.51 -10.60
N LEU A 146 -6.93 8.17 -11.55
CA LEU A 146 -5.52 7.87 -11.27
C LEU A 146 -4.78 9.14 -10.84
N ARG A 147 -4.09 9.06 -9.69
CA ARG A 147 -3.24 10.13 -9.16
C ARG A 147 -1.83 9.58 -8.96
N ARG A 148 -0.82 10.29 -9.48
CA ARG A 148 0.58 10.00 -9.14
C ARG A 148 0.84 10.39 -7.69
N ASP A 149 1.38 9.47 -6.94
CA ASP A 149 1.66 9.62 -5.51
C ASP A 149 3.00 8.91 -5.19
N PRO A 150 4.12 9.49 -5.64
CA PRO A 150 5.42 8.86 -5.50
C PRO A 150 5.71 8.51 -4.04
N PHE A 151 6.12 7.26 -3.80
CA PHE A 151 6.40 6.68 -2.48
C PHE A 151 5.24 6.80 -1.49
N ALA A 152 4.01 7.11 -1.92
CA ALA A 152 2.88 7.51 -1.08
C ALA A 152 3.22 8.70 -0.15
N MET A 153 4.19 9.55 -0.54
CA MET A 153 4.74 10.61 0.29
C MET A 153 4.41 12.03 -0.22
N LEU A 154 3.77 12.15 -1.39
CA LEU A 154 3.54 13.47 -1.99
C LEU A 154 2.85 14.48 -1.05
N PRO A 155 1.81 14.13 -0.27
CA PRO A 155 1.17 15.06 0.66
C PRO A 155 2.04 15.46 1.87
N PHE A 156 3.09 14.69 2.14
CA PHE A 156 3.94 14.85 3.33
C PHE A 156 5.31 15.47 3.01
N CYS A 157 5.66 15.60 1.73
CA CYS A 157 6.93 16.15 1.31
C CYS A 157 6.80 17.67 1.09
N GLY A 158 7.40 18.46 1.98
CA GLY A 158 7.37 19.93 1.94
C GLY A 158 8.42 20.58 1.02
N TYR A 159 9.08 19.80 0.14
CA TYR A 159 10.09 20.25 -0.80
C TYR A 159 9.96 19.52 -2.14
N ASN A 160 10.82 19.80 -3.11
CA ASN A 160 10.73 19.12 -4.42
C ASN A 160 10.99 17.61 -4.28
N MET A 161 10.04 16.79 -4.73
CA MET A 161 10.15 15.32 -4.65
C MET A 161 11.35 14.77 -5.43
N GLY A 162 11.89 15.49 -6.42
CA GLY A 162 13.12 15.10 -7.09
C GLY A 162 14.30 14.97 -6.12
N ASP A 163 14.39 15.86 -5.13
CA ASP A 163 15.43 15.78 -4.09
C ASP A 163 15.20 14.60 -3.14
N TYR A 164 13.92 14.25 -2.87
CA TYR A 164 13.57 13.04 -2.13
C TYR A 164 14.01 11.78 -2.89
N PHE A 165 13.78 11.71 -4.18
CA PHE A 165 14.25 10.60 -5.03
C PHE A 165 15.79 10.52 -5.05
N ALA A 166 16.46 11.66 -5.15
CA ALA A 166 17.91 11.72 -5.10
C ALA A 166 18.46 11.19 -3.76
N HIS A 167 17.77 11.44 -2.65
CA HIS A 167 18.13 10.90 -1.35
C HIS A 167 18.05 9.37 -1.32
N TRP A 168 16.96 8.77 -1.83
CA TRP A 168 16.84 7.32 -1.95
C TRP A 168 17.94 6.70 -2.81
N LEU A 169 18.24 7.29 -3.96
CA LEU A 169 19.32 6.85 -4.84
C LEU A 169 20.68 6.91 -4.12
N ARG A 170 20.92 7.98 -3.35
CA ARG A 170 22.16 8.16 -2.59
C ARG A 170 22.31 7.12 -1.50
N ILE A 171 21.25 6.76 -0.76
CA ILE A 171 21.31 5.67 0.23
C ILE A 171 21.85 4.39 -0.41
N GLY A 172 21.35 4.02 -1.59
CA GLY A 172 21.86 2.86 -2.29
C GLY A 172 23.33 3.01 -2.76
N ALA A 173 23.66 4.18 -3.32
CA ALA A 173 25.01 4.43 -3.83
C ALA A 173 26.09 4.48 -2.72
N GLU A 174 25.74 4.95 -1.53
CA GLU A 174 26.63 5.09 -0.38
C GLU A 174 26.63 3.84 0.53
N ALA A 175 25.79 2.84 0.23
CA ALA A 175 25.74 1.61 1.02
C ALA A 175 27.10 0.88 0.96
N PRO A 176 27.71 0.57 2.12
CA PRO A 176 29.01 -0.12 2.16
C PRO A 176 28.92 -1.55 1.64
N ASP A 177 27.74 -2.13 1.71
CA ASP A 177 27.42 -3.46 1.18
C ASP A 177 26.06 -3.41 0.49
N HIS A 178 26.06 -3.47 -0.83
CA HIS A 178 24.85 -3.47 -1.63
C HIS A 178 23.98 -4.71 -1.42
N SER A 179 24.57 -5.83 -0.96
CA SER A 179 23.81 -7.05 -0.66
C SER A 179 22.99 -6.95 0.63
N ALA A 180 23.31 -5.97 1.48
CA ALA A 180 22.57 -5.66 2.70
C ALA A 180 21.40 -4.68 2.48
N LEU A 181 21.26 -4.10 1.27
CA LEU A 181 20.13 -3.26 0.95
C LEU A 181 18.83 -4.09 0.92
N PRO A 182 17.73 -3.56 1.46
CA PRO A 182 16.43 -4.23 1.34
C PRO A 182 16.03 -4.44 -0.11
N LYS A 183 15.40 -5.55 -0.41
CA LYS A 183 14.73 -5.73 -1.70
C LYS A 183 13.49 -4.86 -1.76
N ILE A 184 13.19 -4.31 -2.94
CA ILE A 184 12.01 -3.46 -3.14
C ILE A 184 11.00 -4.21 -4.00
N PHE A 185 9.76 -4.26 -3.51
CA PHE A 185 8.64 -4.90 -4.18
C PHE A 185 7.56 -3.87 -4.48
N TYR A 186 6.83 -4.09 -5.57
CA TYR A 186 5.60 -3.37 -5.86
C TYR A 186 4.42 -4.31 -5.68
N VAL A 187 3.37 -3.89 -4.96
CA VAL A 187 2.16 -4.67 -4.70
C VAL A 187 0.91 -3.94 -5.17
N ASN A 188 -0.06 -4.68 -5.69
CA ASN A 188 -1.34 -4.15 -6.13
C ASN A 188 -2.48 -5.12 -5.80
N TRP A 189 -3.13 -4.92 -4.67
CA TRP A 189 -4.26 -5.73 -4.20
C TRP A 189 -5.57 -5.49 -4.99
N PHE A 190 -5.59 -4.56 -5.93
CA PHE A 190 -6.81 -3.94 -6.47
C PHE A 190 -7.01 -4.16 -7.97
N ARG A 191 -6.33 -5.15 -8.56
CA ARG A 191 -6.54 -5.49 -9.98
C ARG A 191 -7.94 -6.05 -10.19
N LYS A 192 -8.58 -5.64 -11.31
CA LYS A 192 -9.91 -6.08 -11.70
C LYS A 192 -9.85 -6.84 -13.01
N GLY A 193 -10.72 -7.83 -13.14
CA GLY A 193 -11.00 -8.47 -14.39
C GLY A 193 -11.83 -7.59 -15.33
N THR A 194 -12.00 -8.04 -16.55
CA THR A 194 -12.80 -7.35 -17.59
C THR A 194 -14.27 -7.17 -17.21
N ASP A 195 -14.78 -8.00 -16.31
CA ASP A 195 -16.12 -7.92 -15.70
C ASP A 195 -16.22 -6.91 -14.55
N GLY A 196 -15.10 -6.27 -14.16
CA GLY A 196 -15.03 -5.29 -13.09
C GLY A 196 -14.95 -5.85 -11.68
N ARG A 197 -14.95 -7.19 -11.48
CA ARG A 197 -14.74 -7.81 -10.18
C ARG A 197 -13.27 -7.73 -9.77
N TRP A 198 -13.03 -7.77 -8.47
CA TRP A 198 -11.68 -7.90 -7.94
C TRP A 198 -11.15 -9.30 -8.22
N LEU A 199 -9.91 -9.40 -8.74
CA LEU A 199 -9.27 -10.68 -9.03
C LEU A 199 -8.61 -11.28 -7.79
N TRP A 200 -8.14 -10.44 -6.87
CA TRP A 200 -7.54 -10.87 -5.62
C TRP A 200 -8.52 -10.66 -4.47
N PRO A 201 -8.74 -11.65 -3.59
CA PRO A 201 -9.68 -11.51 -2.49
C PRO A 201 -9.23 -10.49 -1.43
N GLY A 202 -7.94 -10.17 -1.39
CA GLY A 202 -7.39 -9.17 -0.50
C GLY A 202 -7.19 -9.67 0.92
N TYR A 203 -7.07 -8.76 1.78
CA TYR A 203 -6.91 -8.77 3.22
C TYR A 203 -6.17 -9.99 3.83
N GLY A 204 -6.85 -11.02 4.34
CA GLY A 204 -6.22 -12.20 4.94
C GLY A 204 -5.30 -12.94 3.97
N GLU A 205 -5.65 -12.98 2.68
CA GLU A 205 -4.88 -13.67 1.66
C GLU A 205 -3.64 -12.89 1.19
N ASN A 206 -3.51 -11.63 1.58
CA ASN A 206 -2.28 -10.86 1.34
C ASN A 206 -1.05 -11.51 2.01
N SER A 207 -1.24 -12.29 3.08
CA SER A 207 -0.17 -13.06 3.72
C SER A 207 0.54 -14.01 2.76
N ARG A 208 -0.14 -14.57 1.76
CA ARG A 208 0.43 -15.46 0.75
C ARG A 208 1.41 -14.73 -0.19
N VAL A 209 1.11 -13.48 -0.51
CA VAL A 209 2.04 -12.63 -1.24
C VAL A 209 3.24 -12.25 -0.36
N LEU A 210 3.01 -11.98 0.92
CA LEU A 210 4.10 -11.73 1.88
C LEU A 210 4.99 -12.96 2.06
N GLU A 211 4.44 -14.17 2.03
CA GLU A 211 5.21 -15.42 2.05
C GLU A 211 6.18 -15.46 0.85
N TRP A 212 5.69 -15.23 -0.37
CA TRP A 212 6.56 -15.14 -1.54
C TRP A 212 7.65 -14.05 -1.38
N VAL A 213 7.32 -12.88 -0.82
CA VAL A 213 8.31 -11.83 -0.51
C VAL A 213 9.38 -12.36 0.45
N PHE A 214 9.00 -13.07 1.52
CA PHE A 214 9.94 -13.70 2.45
C PHE A 214 10.82 -14.74 1.75
N GLU A 215 10.28 -15.54 0.88
CA GLU A 215 11.05 -16.48 0.09
C GLU A 215 12.03 -15.78 -0.83
N ARG A 216 11.63 -14.67 -1.49
CA ARG A 216 12.52 -13.86 -2.32
C ARG A 216 13.69 -13.26 -1.53
N VAL A 217 13.45 -12.71 -0.34
CA VAL A 217 14.54 -12.14 0.48
C VAL A 217 15.47 -13.21 1.06
N THR A 218 14.98 -14.43 1.22
CA THR A 218 15.79 -15.57 1.67
C THR A 218 16.40 -16.40 0.54
N GLY A 219 16.21 -15.99 -0.73
CA GLY A 219 16.79 -16.63 -1.92
C GLY A 219 16.12 -17.94 -2.34
N ARG A 220 14.89 -18.23 -1.89
CA ARG A 220 14.15 -19.46 -2.18
C ARG A 220 13.02 -19.29 -3.20
N GLY A 221 12.37 -18.13 -3.23
CA GLY A 221 11.20 -17.88 -4.07
C GLY A 221 11.53 -17.85 -5.56
N GLU A 222 10.71 -18.51 -6.37
CA GLU A 222 10.87 -18.53 -7.83
C GLU A 222 10.25 -17.28 -8.47
N ALA A 223 10.93 -16.73 -9.48
CA ALA A 223 10.46 -15.55 -10.20
C ALA A 223 10.84 -15.60 -11.68
N VAL A 224 10.06 -14.89 -12.50
CA VAL A 224 10.28 -14.74 -13.94
C VAL A 224 10.60 -13.26 -14.22
N GLU A 225 11.65 -13.04 -15.01
CA GLU A 225 12.01 -11.70 -15.45
C GLU A 225 11.03 -11.18 -16.51
N THR A 226 10.61 -9.94 -16.31
CA THR A 226 9.71 -9.20 -17.21
C THR A 226 10.28 -7.81 -17.51
N PRO A 227 9.71 -7.04 -18.44
CA PRO A 227 10.17 -5.67 -18.68
C PRO A 227 10.11 -4.74 -17.48
N ILE A 228 9.27 -5.04 -16.46
CA ILE A 228 9.02 -4.17 -15.31
C ILE A 228 9.66 -4.66 -14.01
N GLY A 229 10.23 -5.83 -13.98
CA GLY A 229 10.79 -6.46 -12.77
C GLY A 229 10.59 -7.97 -12.77
N LEU A 230 10.78 -8.59 -11.62
CA LEU A 230 10.66 -10.02 -11.42
C LEU A 230 9.28 -10.35 -10.84
N VAL A 231 8.41 -10.99 -11.62
CA VAL A 231 7.09 -11.46 -11.15
C VAL A 231 7.19 -12.89 -10.60
N PRO A 232 6.30 -13.32 -9.70
CA PRO A 232 6.23 -14.71 -9.26
C PRO A 232 6.14 -15.68 -10.45
N ALA A 233 6.90 -16.77 -10.40
CA ALA A 233 6.71 -17.86 -11.36
C ALA A 233 5.33 -18.51 -11.17
N ALA A 234 4.84 -19.22 -12.19
CA ALA A 234 3.58 -19.94 -12.08
C ALA A 234 3.60 -20.92 -10.90
N GLY A 235 2.68 -20.78 -9.95
CA GLY A 235 2.60 -21.60 -8.74
C GLY A 235 3.54 -21.16 -7.60
N ALA A 236 4.29 -20.05 -7.76
CA ALA A 236 5.14 -19.54 -6.68
C ALA A 236 4.38 -18.83 -5.56
N ILE A 237 3.12 -18.45 -5.78
CA ILE A 237 2.21 -18.02 -4.71
C ILE A 237 1.26 -19.19 -4.46
N ASP A 238 1.24 -19.70 -3.23
CA ASP A 238 0.32 -20.73 -2.82
C ASP A 238 -1.11 -20.18 -2.73
N ILE A 239 -2.03 -20.77 -3.49
CA ILE A 239 -3.46 -20.43 -3.51
C ILE A 239 -4.33 -21.60 -3.03
N GLU A 240 -3.76 -22.61 -2.39
CA GLU A 240 -4.54 -23.73 -1.85
C GLU A 240 -5.55 -23.22 -0.81
N GLY A 241 -6.83 -23.58 -1.02
CA GLY A 241 -7.93 -23.13 -0.16
C GLY A 241 -8.40 -21.69 -0.37
N VAL A 242 -7.85 -20.96 -1.35
CA VAL A 242 -8.30 -19.61 -1.72
C VAL A 242 -9.28 -19.68 -2.88
N ASP A 243 -10.33 -18.86 -2.82
CA ASP A 243 -11.30 -18.71 -3.92
C ASP A 243 -10.74 -17.77 -5.02
N VAL A 244 -9.69 -18.25 -5.69
CA VAL A 244 -9.08 -17.57 -6.84
C VAL A 244 -8.93 -18.58 -7.97
N ALA A 245 -9.55 -18.30 -9.11
CA ALA A 245 -9.42 -19.16 -10.28
C ALA A 245 -7.99 -19.11 -10.83
N LYS A 246 -7.57 -20.19 -11.49
CA LYS A 246 -6.24 -20.26 -12.12
C LYS A 246 -6.06 -19.15 -13.17
N GLU A 247 -7.09 -18.88 -13.93
CA GLU A 247 -7.14 -17.85 -14.97
C GLU A 247 -6.97 -16.44 -14.35
N ASP A 248 -7.54 -16.22 -13.16
CA ASP A 248 -7.39 -14.96 -12.42
C ASP A 248 -5.95 -14.77 -11.93
N MET A 249 -5.29 -15.85 -11.46
CA MET A 249 -3.88 -15.78 -11.10
C MET A 249 -2.99 -15.51 -12.31
N GLU A 250 -3.27 -16.09 -13.45
CA GLU A 250 -2.55 -15.80 -14.69
C GLU A 250 -2.72 -14.33 -15.09
N GLU A 251 -3.93 -13.77 -15.00
CA GLU A 251 -4.18 -12.34 -15.25
C GLU A 251 -3.50 -11.46 -14.21
N LEU A 252 -3.58 -11.80 -12.91
CA LEU A 252 -2.94 -11.06 -11.81
C LEU A 252 -1.43 -10.92 -11.95
N LEU A 253 -0.76 -11.89 -12.56
CA LEU A 253 0.69 -11.89 -12.76
C LEU A 253 1.12 -11.47 -14.17
N THR A 254 0.16 -11.25 -15.09
CA THR A 254 0.45 -10.84 -16.45
C THR A 254 0.98 -9.42 -16.53
N VAL A 255 2.05 -9.23 -17.30
CA VAL A 255 2.62 -7.94 -17.67
C VAL A 255 2.28 -7.68 -19.15
N ASP A 256 1.24 -6.89 -19.38
CA ASP A 256 0.86 -6.49 -20.74
C ASP A 256 1.78 -5.36 -21.23
N ARG A 257 2.53 -5.63 -22.31
CA ARG A 257 3.51 -4.68 -22.85
C ARG A 257 2.85 -3.45 -23.45
N ASP A 258 1.67 -3.58 -24.05
CA ASP A 258 1.00 -2.44 -24.70
C ASP A 258 0.41 -1.50 -23.65
N GLU A 259 -0.17 -2.04 -22.58
CA GLU A 259 -0.62 -1.25 -21.41
C GLU A 259 0.55 -0.48 -20.79
N TRP A 260 1.69 -1.13 -20.59
CA TRP A 260 2.88 -0.48 -20.05
C TRP A 260 3.50 0.54 -20.99
N ARG A 261 3.45 0.33 -22.32
CA ARG A 261 3.84 1.34 -23.31
C ARG A 261 2.97 2.59 -23.21
N ALA A 262 1.68 2.43 -22.93
CA ALA A 262 0.77 3.56 -22.71
C ALA A 262 1.07 4.32 -21.40
N GLU A 263 1.66 3.69 -20.39
CA GLU A 263 2.10 4.36 -19.16
C GLU A 263 3.35 5.23 -19.36
N VAL A 264 4.24 4.90 -20.28
CA VAL A 264 5.52 5.61 -20.49
C VAL A 264 5.32 7.12 -20.69
N PRO A 265 4.46 7.62 -21.60
CA PRO A 265 4.24 9.06 -21.77
C PRO A 265 3.66 9.72 -20.51
N LEU A 266 2.80 9.02 -19.75
CA LEU A 266 2.23 9.53 -18.49
C LEU A 266 3.28 9.64 -17.38
N ILE A 267 4.24 8.71 -17.34
CA ILE A 267 5.39 8.78 -16.44
C ILE A 267 6.29 9.95 -16.84
N ARG A 268 6.54 10.14 -18.12
CA ARG A 268 7.37 11.24 -18.64
C ARG A 268 6.76 12.61 -18.29
N GLU A 269 5.44 12.77 -18.42
CA GLU A 269 4.72 13.96 -17.98
C GLU A 269 4.82 14.18 -16.47
N HIS A 270 4.69 13.10 -15.68
CA HIS A 270 4.88 13.16 -14.23
C HIS A 270 6.28 13.62 -13.86
N PHE A 271 7.31 13.09 -14.49
CA PHE A 271 8.70 13.46 -14.22
C PHE A 271 9.03 14.91 -14.63
N ALA A 272 8.40 15.43 -15.67
CA ALA A 272 8.58 16.83 -16.08
C ALA A 272 8.20 17.84 -14.98
N ARG A 273 7.35 17.45 -14.02
CA ARG A 273 6.93 18.31 -12.90
C ARG A 273 8.06 18.62 -11.93
N PHE A 274 9.10 17.81 -11.88
CA PHE A 274 10.23 17.97 -10.94
C PHE A 274 11.33 18.85 -11.52
N GLY A 275 11.28 19.18 -12.82
CA GLY A 275 12.25 20.05 -13.48
C GLY A 275 13.69 19.56 -13.33
N ASP A 276 14.60 20.47 -13.03
CA ASP A 276 16.03 20.18 -12.89
C ASP A 276 16.38 19.36 -11.63
N HIS A 277 15.42 19.18 -10.72
CA HIS A 277 15.59 18.31 -9.53
C HIS A 277 15.41 16.83 -9.86
N LEU A 278 14.84 16.46 -11.03
CA LEU A 278 14.72 15.06 -11.40
C LEU A 278 16.10 14.40 -11.54
N PRO A 279 16.42 13.34 -10.76
CA PRO A 279 17.69 12.64 -10.93
C PRO A 279 17.82 12.06 -12.34
N LYS A 280 18.97 12.24 -12.98
CA LYS A 280 19.25 11.69 -14.32
C LYS A 280 19.09 10.15 -14.36
N ALA A 281 19.38 9.48 -13.26
CA ALA A 281 19.21 8.03 -13.14
C ALA A 281 17.75 7.59 -13.33
N LEU A 282 16.77 8.39 -12.87
CA LEU A 282 15.35 8.05 -13.05
C LEU A 282 14.89 8.32 -14.50
N ALA A 283 15.39 9.37 -15.14
CA ALA A 283 15.13 9.59 -16.55
C ALA A 283 15.68 8.43 -17.40
N ALA A 284 16.92 8.01 -17.12
CA ALA A 284 17.54 6.85 -17.78
C ALA A 284 16.75 5.54 -17.50
N ALA A 285 16.26 5.33 -16.29
CA ALA A 285 15.46 4.16 -15.94
C ALA A 285 14.13 4.11 -16.72
N LEU A 286 13.52 5.28 -17.02
CA LEU A 286 12.34 5.35 -17.88
C LEU A 286 12.68 4.99 -19.34
N ASP A 287 13.80 5.47 -19.87
CA ASP A 287 14.26 5.11 -21.21
C ASP A 287 14.62 3.61 -21.29
N ASP A 288 15.14 3.05 -20.21
CA ASP A 288 15.41 1.60 -20.08
C ASP A 288 14.14 0.78 -20.07
N LEU A 289 13.09 1.23 -19.36
CA LEU A 289 11.78 0.61 -19.38
C LEU A 289 11.21 0.60 -20.81
N GLU A 290 11.25 1.74 -21.49
CA GLU A 290 10.77 1.87 -22.88
C GLU A 290 11.47 0.88 -23.82
N ARG A 291 12.80 0.72 -23.67
CA ARG A 291 13.60 -0.27 -24.43
C ARG A 291 13.22 -1.72 -24.11
N ARG A 292 12.97 -2.05 -22.83
CA ARG A 292 12.54 -3.41 -22.44
C ARG A 292 11.12 -3.75 -22.93
N LEU A 293 10.28 -2.75 -23.13
CA LEU A 293 8.93 -2.90 -23.67
C LEU A 293 8.89 -3.01 -25.21
N ALA A 294 9.92 -2.56 -25.90
CA ALA A 294 10.02 -2.70 -27.35
C ALA A 294 10.10 -4.16 -27.75
#